data_62cb0c3d875b9c4214b5483cc5e29dd4
#
_entry.id   62cb0c3d875b9c4214b5483cc5e29dd4
#
_cell.length_a   1.000
_cell.length_b   1.000
_cell.length_c   1.000
_cell.angle_alpha   90.00
_cell.angle_beta   90.00
_cell.angle_gamma   90.00
#
_symmetry.space_group_name_H-M   'P 1'
#
loop_
_entity.id
_entity.type
_entity.pdbx_description
1 polymer ?
#
loop_
_entity_poly.entity_id
_entity_poly.type
_entity_poly.pdbx_seq_one_letter_code
_entity_poly.pdbx_strand_id
1 'polypeptide(L)'
;MVLPHKFKIAVGGCPNNCVKPNLNDVGIIGQRIPIIDTEKCKGCKKCAIEDACPNKVAKVVDGKIRIATETCRHCGRCIGKCPFHTIEEGSYGYKIYIGGRWGKNVSRGRALGRIFTSEEEALNVIEKAIIFFRENGKKGERFAETIERIGFESVEKQLLGK
;
A
#
# COMPACT_ATOMS: atom_id res chain seq x y z
N MET A 1 -17.89 -19.94 8.83
CA MET A 1 -16.89 -19.52 9.84
C MET A 1 -17.49 -18.42 10.69
N VAL A 2 -17.42 -18.53 12.02
CA VAL A 2 -17.93 -17.51 12.96
C VAL A 2 -16.76 -16.65 13.39
N LEU A 3 -16.92 -15.32 13.31
CA LEU A 3 -15.91 -14.33 13.73
C LEU A 3 -16.39 -13.61 15.02
N PRO A 4 -15.47 -13.07 15.83
CA PRO A 4 -15.79 -12.32 17.04
C PRO A 4 -16.72 -11.15 16.80
N HIS A 5 -16.56 -10.47 15.66
CA HIS A 5 -17.39 -9.37 15.19
C HIS A 5 -17.36 -9.32 13.66
N LYS A 6 -18.13 -8.38 13.05
CA LYS A 6 -18.07 -8.13 11.61
C LYS A 6 -16.65 -7.79 11.16
N PHE A 7 -16.26 -8.30 9.99
CA PHE A 7 -14.97 -8.06 9.36
C PHE A 7 -15.20 -7.46 7.97
N LYS A 8 -14.56 -6.34 7.68
CA LYS A 8 -14.72 -5.61 6.43
C LYS A 8 -13.41 -5.60 5.66
N ILE A 9 -13.49 -5.97 4.39
CA ILE A 9 -12.38 -5.87 3.44
C ILE A 9 -12.76 -4.82 2.40
N ALA A 10 -11.86 -3.90 2.11
CA ALA A 10 -12.05 -2.92 1.06
C ALA A 10 -10.85 -2.88 0.12
N VAL A 11 -11.12 -2.77 -1.18
CA VAL A 11 -10.11 -2.75 -2.23
C VAL A 11 -10.18 -1.43 -2.98
N GLY A 12 -9.05 -0.74 -3.07
CA GLY A 12 -8.87 0.45 -3.89
C GLY A 12 -7.85 0.19 -4.98
N GLY A 13 -8.18 0.51 -6.22
CA GLY A 13 -7.33 0.24 -7.38
C GLY A 13 -6.02 1.06 -7.43
N CYS A 14 -5.94 2.17 -6.71
CA CYS A 14 -4.75 3.02 -6.69
C CYS A 14 -4.65 3.83 -5.38
N PRO A 15 -3.49 4.42 -5.05
CA PRO A 15 -3.32 5.26 -3.85
C PRO A 15 -4.22 6.51 -3.79
N ASN A 16 -4.77 6.95 -4.94
CA ASN A 16 -5.72 8.08 -5.01
C ASN A 16 -7.19 7.63 -4.98
N ASN A 17 -7.46 6.44 -4.44
CA ASN A 17 -8.80 5.87 -4.38
C ASN A 17 -9.78 6.70 -3.54
N CYS A 18 -11.07 6.64 -3.89
CA CYS A 18 -12.16 7.29 -3.16
C CYS A 18 -12.73 6.41 -2.03
N VAL A 19 -12.45 5.10 -2.04
CA VAL A 19 -13.04 4.09 -1.14
C VAL A 19 -12.42 4.12 0.26
N LYS A 20 -11.22 4.71 0.40
CA LYS A 20 -10.44 4.77 1.65
C LYS A 20 -10.30 3.39 2.32
N PRO A 21 -9.65 2.41 1.66
CA PRO A 21 -9.55 1.03 2.16
C PRO A 21 -8.94 0.95 3.56
N ASN A 22 -8.01 1.83 3.88
CA ASN A 22 -7.35 1.91 5.19
C ASN A 22 -8.27 2.29 6.38
N LEU A 23 -9.57 2.51 6.14
CA LEU A 23 -10.60 2.68 7.17
C LEU A 23 -11.44 1.40 7.37
N ASN A 24 -10.97 0.27 6.90
CA ASN A 24 -11.61 -1.04 7.05
C ASN A 24 -10.68 -2.02 7.77
N ASP A 25 -11.23 -3.11 8.27
CA ASP A 25 -10.46 -4.10 9.05
C ASP A 25 -9.25 -4.60 8.25
N VAL A 26 -9.43 -4.87 6.95
CA VAL A 26 -8.36 -5.03 5.96
C VAL A 26 -8.61 -4.09 4.78
N GLY A 27 -7.60 -3.34 4.43
CA GLY A 27 -7.59 -2.47 3.25
C GLY A 27 -6.52 -2.88 2.26
N ILE A 28 -6.88 -2.99 0.99
CA ILE A 28 -5.96 -3.32 -0.09
C ILE A 28 -5.89 -2.12 -1.03
N ILE A 29 -4.69 -1.64 -1.33
CA ILE A 29 -4.49 -0.54 -2.26
C ILE A 29 -3.53 -0.97 -3.35
N GLY A 30 -4.02 -0.98 -4.59
CA GLY A 30 -3.20 -1.24 -5.77
C GLY A 30 -2.05 -0.24 -5.90
N GLN A 31 -0.90 -0.73 -6.28
CA GLN A 31 0.33 0.04 -6.46
C GLN A 31 0.82 -0.09 -7.90
N ARG A 32 1.41 0.96 -8.44
CA ARG A 32 2.12 0.95 -9.69
C ARG A 32 3.53 1.49 -9.48
N ILE A 33 4.50 0.60 -9.38
CA ILE A 33 5.89 0.92 -9.03
C ILE A 33 6.63 1.26 -10.33
N PRO A 34 7.12 2.50 -10.52
CA PRO A 34 7.81 2.87 -11.75
C PRO A 34 9.15 2.14 -11.88
N ILE A 35 9.45 1.66 -13.09
CA ILE A 35 10.75 1.11 -13.46
C ILE A 35 11.51 2.22 -14.17
N ILE A 36 12.67 2.61 -13.63
CA ILE A 36 13.45 3.75 -14.11
C ILE A 36 14.66 3.25 -14.90
N ASP A 37 14.71 3.64 -16.18
CA ASP A 37 15.88 3.49 -17.02
C ASP A 37 16.69 4.81 -17.00
N THR A 38 17.68 4.88 -16.12
CA THR A 38 18.47 6.09 -15.93
C THR A 38 19.36 6.43 -17.13
N GLU A 39 19.69 5.47 -18.00
CA GLU A 39 20.52 5.69 -19.18
C GLU A 39 19.78 6.54 -20.21
N LYS A 40 18.48 6.33 -20.36
CA LYS A 40 17.64 7.12 -21.25
C LYS A 40 17.39 8.54 -20.73
N CYS A 41 17.67 8.83 -19.47
CA CYS A 41 17.44 10.15 -18.88
C CYS A 41 18.44 11.18 -19.42
N LYS A 42 17.94 12.30 -19.96
CA LYS A 42 18.72 13.40 -20.53
C LYS A 42 18.95 14.57 -19.57
N GLY A 43 18.46 14.48 -18.33
CA GLY A 43 18.63 15.56 -17.33
C GLY A 43 18.00 16.88 -17.73
N CYS A 44 16.77 16.86 -18.24
CA CYS A 44 16.11 18.03 -18.76
C CYS A 44 15.92 19.13 -17.69
N LYS A 45 16.13 20.41 -18.06
CA LYS A 45 15.86 21.56 -17.17
C LYS A 45 14.38 21.63 -16.73
N LYS A 46 13.46 21.22 -17.60
CA LYS A 46 12.03 21.04 -17.31
C LYS A 46 11.69 19.57 -17.50
N CYS A 47 11.43 18.88 -16.41
CA CYS A 47 11.24 17.43 -16.41
C CYS A 47 9.75 17.07 -16.29
N ALA A 48 9.20 16.44 -17.31
CA ALA A 48 7.79 16.02 -17.33
C ALA A 48 7.44 14.98 -16.23
N ILE A 49 8.44 14.21 -15.77
CA ILE A 49 8.27 13.27 -14.65
C ILE A 49 8.12 14.03 -13.32
N GLU A 50 8.93 15.07 -13.08
CA GLU A 50 8.81 15.92 -11.90
C GLU A 50 7.44 16.62 -11.87
N ASP A 51 7.04 17.19 -13.01
CA ASP A 51 5.76 17.91 -13.15
C ASP A 51 4.57 16.97 -12.91
N ALA A 52 4.66 15.73 -13.39
CA ALA A 52 3.60 14.72 -13.23
C ALA A 52 3.50 14.17 -11.79
N CYS A 53 4.53 14.34 -10.95
CA CYS A 53 4.55 13.77 -9.61
C CYS A 53 3.72 14.60 -8.61
N PRO A 54 2.57 14.09 -8.13
CA PRO A 54 1.71 14.85 -7.21
C PRO A 54 2.32 15.06 -5.84
N ASN A 55 3.24 14.18 -5.44
CA ASN A 55 3.92 14.23 -4.14
C ASN A 55 5.27 14.95 -4.20
N LYS A 56 5.70 15.40 -5.39
CA LYS A 56 6.99 16.08 -5.60
C LYS A 56 8.22 15.29 -5.12
N VAL A 57 8.12 13.96 -5.16
CA VAL A 57 9.19 13.03 -4.75
C VAL A 57 10.08 12.56 -5.91
N ALA A 58 9.68 12.87 -7.14
CA ALA A 58 10.51 12.70 -8.33
C ALA A 58 11.29 13.97 -8.57
N LYS A 59 12.63 13.89 -8.66
CA LYS A 59 13.53 15.04 -8.82
C LYS A 59 14.68 14.71 -9.76
N VAL A 60 15.10 15.69 -10.57
CA VAL A 60 16.35 15.58 -11.32
C VAL A 60 17.50 15.97 -10.38
N VAL A 61 18.39 15.01 -10.13
CA VAL A 61 19.58 15.15 -9.28
C VAL A 61 20.77 14.68 -10.10
N ASP A 62 21.82 15.49 -10.17
CA ASP A 62 23.04 15.21 -10.96
C ASP A 62 22.74 14.84 -12.42
N GLY A 63 21.77 15.57 -13.03
CA GLY A 63 21.39 15.35 -14.43
C GLY A 63 20.59 14.06 -14.70
N LYS A 64 20.11 13.39 -13.66
CA LYS A 64 19.31 12.16 -13.78
C LYS A 64 18.08 12.23 -12.90
N ILE A 65 16.97 11.64 -13.38
CA ILE A 65 15.76 11.55 -12.56
C ILE A 65 15.95 10.53 -11.43
N ARG A 66 15.57 10.92 -10.23
CA ARG A 66 15.51 10.06 -9.05
C ARG A 66 14.13 10.15 -8.42
N ILE A 67 13.64 9.07 -7.87
CA ILE A 67 12.38 9.02 -7.12
C ILE A 67 12.70 8.53 -5.71
N ALA A 68 12.33 9.33 -4.71
CA ALA A 68 12.46 8.95 -3.30
C ALA A 68 11.45 7.82 -2.98
N THR A 69 11.91 6.57 -3.04
CA THR A 69 11.07 5.36 -2.93
C THR A 69 10.33 5.27 -1.60
N GLU A 70 10.94 5.74 -0.51
CA GLU A 70 10.37 5.72 0.85
C GLU A 70 9.12 6.58 0.98
N THR A 71 9.07 7.71 0.26
CA THR A 71 7.95 8.67 0.27
C THR A 71 7.06 8.55 -0.97
N CYS A 72 7.46 7.74 -1.95
CA CYS A 72 6.68 7.49 -3.13
C CYS A 72 5.42 6.69 -2.79
N ARG A 73 4.26 7.20 -3.25
CA ARG A 73 2.97 6.48 -3.07
C ARG A 73 2.73 5.41 -4.13
N HIS A 74 3.64 5.20 -5.05
CA HIS A 74 3.49 4.24 -6.16
C HIS A 74 2.18 4.38 -6.93
N CYS A 75 1.80 5.62 -7.25
CA CYS A 75 0.57 5.92 -7.98
C CYS A 75 0.68 5.75 -9.51
N GLY A 76 1.90 5.58 -10.03
CA GLY A 76 2.19 5.37 -11.44
C GLY A 76 2.02 6.59 -12.35
N ARG A 77 1.71 7.78 -11.84
CA ARG A 77 1.45 8.96 -12.69
C ARG A 77 2.66 9.43 -13.50
N CYS A 78 3.86 9.07 -13.08
CA CYS A 78 5.11 9.38 -13.79
C CYS A 78 5.38 8.45 -15.00
N ILE A 79 4.73 7.30 -15.05
CA ILE A 79 4.92 6.30 -16.12
C ILE A 79 4.41 6.85 -17.44
N GLY A 80 5.19 6.70 -18.50
CA GLY A 80 4.88 7.17 -19.86
C GLY A 80 4.88 8.71 -20.01
N LYS A 81 5.45 9.48 -19.05
CA LYS A 81 5.48 10.95 -19.13
C LYS A 81 6.77 11.48 -19.77
N CYS A 82 7.83 10.71 -19.79
CA CYS A 82 9.11 11.13 -20.37
C CYS A 82 9.13 10.91 -21.89
N PRO A 83 9.40 11.94 -22.71
CA PRO A 83 9.52 11.77 -24.14
C PRO A 83 10.75 10.94 -24.57
N PHE A 84 11.70 10.74 -23.64
CA PHE A 84 12.88 9.90 -23.85
C PHE A 84 12.71 8.50 -23.26
N HIS A 85 11.49 8.11 -22.88
CA HIS A 85 11.17 6.76 -22.41
C HIS A 85 11.93 6.30 -21.16
N THR A 86 12.28 7.25 -20.27
CA THR A 86 13.00 6.96 -19.02
C THR A 86 12.17 6.12 -18.04
N ILE A 87 10.83 6.27 -18.04
CA ILE A 87 9.89 5.46 -17.27
C ILE A 87 8.73 5.11 -18.18
N GLU A 88 8.83 3.98 -18.88
CA GLU A 88 7.78 3.48 -19.76
C GLU A 88 6.85 2.51 -19.06
N GLU A 89 7.40 1.74 -18.15
CA GLU A 89 6.70 0.65 -17.49
C GLU A 89 6.74 0.78 -15.97
N GLY A 90 5.88 0.03 -15.32
CA GLY A 90 5.85 -0.12 -13.87
C GLY A 90 5.31 -1.49 -13.50
N SER A 91 5.88 -2.08 -12.47
CA SER A 91 5.35 -3.29 -11.89
C SER A 91 4.09 -3.00 -11.06
N TYR A 92 3.22 -3.99 -10.99
CA TYR A 92 2.03 -3.94 -10.13
C TYR A 92 2.35 -4.48 -8.74
N GLY A 93 1.60 -4.01 -7.77
CA GLY A 93 1.70 -4.51 -6.42
C GLY A 93 0.48 -4.14 -5.58
N TYR A 94 0.43 -4.70 -4.39
CA TYR A 94 -0.65 -4.50 -3.42
C TYR A 94 -0.07 -4.05 -2.09
N LYS A 95 -0.54 -2.92 -1.59
CA LYS A 95 -0.23 -2.46 -0.24
C LYS A 95 -1.40 -2.82 0.66
N ILE A 96 -1.13 -3.61 1.70
CA ILE A 96 -2.17 -4.10 2.61
C ILE A 96 -2.10 -3.31 3.91
N TYR A 97 -3.26 -2.87 4.38
CA TYR A 97 -3.48 -2.16 5.63
C TYR A 97 -4.34 -3.04 6.54
N ILE A 98 -4.05 -3.08 7.81
CA ILE A 98 -4.82 -3.82 8.81
C ILE A 98 -5.21 -2.93 9.98
N GLY A 99 -6.33 -3.22 10.63
CA GLY A 99 -6.80 -2.54 11.83
C GLY A 99 -7.47 -1.20 11.60
N GLY A 100 -7.96 -0.92 10.38
CA GLY A 100 -8.80 0.23 10.13
C GLY A 100 -10.21 0.04 10.66
N ARG A 101 -10.85 1.16 11.02
CA ARG A 101 -12.22 1.19 11.49
C ARG A 101 -12.89 2.51 11.15
N TRP A 102 -14.13 2.43 10.67
CA TRP A 102 -14.99 3.57 10.42
C TRP A 102 -16.32 3.41 11.16
N GLY A 103 -16.76 4.46 11.81
CA GLY A 103 -18.02 4.50 12.57
C GLY A 103 -17.91 5.42 13.78
N LYS A 104 -18.55 5.05 14.91
CA LYS A 104 -18.47 5.84 16.16
C LYS A 104 -17.04 6.09 16.62
N ASN A 105 -16.19 5.10 16.46
CA ASN A 105 -14.74 5.21 16.69
C ASN A 105 -14.04 5.04 15.34
N VAL A 106 -13.20 6.00 14.97
CA VAL A 106 -12.44 5.99 13.72
C VAL A 106 -10.98 5.70 14.02
N SER A 107 -10.42 4.71 13.35
CA SER A 107 -8.98 4.47 13.32
C SER A 107 -8.52 4.18 11.91
N ARG A 108 -7.30 4.60 11.59
CA ARG A 108 -6.66 4.25 10.33
C ARG A 108 -5.84 2.99 10.50
N GLY A 109 -6.06 2.01 9.63
CA GLY A 109 -5.23 0.84 9.53
C GLY A 109 -3.78 1.21 9.23
N ARG A 110 -2.86 0.45 9.79
CA ARG A 110 -1.42 0.55 9.51
C ARG A 110 -1.07 -0.36 8.34
N ALA A 111 -0.16 0.12 7.49
CA ALA A 111 0.33 -0.67 6.36
C ALA A 111 1.30 -1.75 6.87
N LEU A 112 1.18 -2.95 6.30
CA LEU A 112 2.22 -3.96 6.44
C LEU A 112 3.52 -3.49 5.77
N GLY A 113 4.67 -3.88 6.31
CA GLY A 113 5.99 -3.35 5.97
C GLY A 113 6.52 -3.73 4.58
N ARG A 114 5.69 -4.35 3.72
CA ARG A 114 6.07 -4.65 2.34
C ARG A 114 4.93 -4.42 1.35
N ILE A 115 5.29 -4.27 0.07
CA ILE A 115 4.36 -4.33 -1.06
C ILE A 115 4.38 -5.78 -1.58
N PHE A 116 3.19 -6.33 -1.80
CA PHE A 116 3.02 -7.67 -2.36
C PHE A 116 2.95 -7.56 -3.88
N THR A 117 3.73 -8.34 -4.58
CA THR A 117 3.76 -8.34 -6.06
C THR A 117 2.99 -9.51 -6.68
N SER A 118 2.57 -10.47 -5.85
CA SER A 118 1.72 -11.60 -6.23
C SER A 118 0.34 -11.47 -5.60
N GLU A 119 -0.71 -11.77 -6.38
CA GLU A 119 -2.08 -11.84 -5.89
C GLU A 119 -2.24 -12.97 -4.86
N GLU A 120 -1.61 -14.10 -5.10
CA GLU A 120 -1.63 -15.25 -4.20
C GLU A 120 -1.04 -14.90 -2.82
N GLU A 121 0.11 -14.24 -2.80
CA GLU A 121 0.70 -13.76 -1.54
C GLU A 121 -0.22 -12.78 -0.79
N ALA A 122 -0.83 -11.85 -1.53
CA ALA A 122 -1.75 -10.89 -0.94
C ALA A 122 -2.99 -11.57 -0.36
N LEU A 123 -3.59 -12.52 -1.09
CA LEU A 123 -4.74 -13.31 -0.63
C LEU A 123 -4.39 -14.16 0.60
N ASN A 124 -3.23 -14.80 0.61
CA ASN A 124 -2.76 -15.59 1.75
C ASN A 124 -2.66 -14.75 3.03
N VAL A 125 -2.13 -13.53 2.93
CA VAL A 125 -2.05 -12.63 4.09
C VAL A 125 -3.43 -12.19 4.56
N ILE A 126 -4.37 -11.95 3.65
CA ILE A 126 -5.76 -11.61 4.01
C ILE A 126 -6.43 -12.77 4.72
N GLU A 127 -6.27 -14.00 4.21
CA GLU A 127 -6.79 -15.20 4.85
C GLU A 127 -6.20 -15.38 6.26
N LYS A 128 -4.89 -15.24 6.40
CA LYS A 128 -4.23 -15.26 7.71
C LYS A 128 -4.78 -14.19 8.67
N ALA A 129 -5.08 -13.00 8.18
CA ALA A 129 -5.67 -11.94 9.01
C ALA A 129 -7.07 -12.32 9.51
N ILE A 130 -7.89 -12.97 8.68
CA ILE A 130 -9.22 -13.45 9.07
C ILE A 130 -9.11 -14.58 10.10
N ILE A 131 -8.22 -15.53 9.86
CA ILE A 131 -7.96 -16.66 10.78
C ILE A 131 -7.43 -16.13 12.12
N PHE A 132 -6.45 -15.23 12.07
CA PHE A 132 -5.90 -14.59 13.25
C PHE A 132 -6.99 -13.91 14.09
N PHE A 133 -7.89 -13.16 13.45
CA PHE A 133 -8.99 -12.50 14.14
C PHE A 133 -9.97 -13.49 14.76
N ARG A 134 -10.27 -14.59 14.08
CA ARG A 134 -11.11 -15.67 14.60
C ARG A 134 -10.52 -16.28 15.89
N GLU A 135 -9.21 -16.50 15.90
CA GLU A 135 -8.51 -17.20 16.99
C GLU A 135 -8.19 -16.31 18.18
N ASN A 136 -7.92 -15.04 17.93
CA ASN A 136 -7.41 -14.12 18.95
C ASN A 136 -8.42 -13.05 19.38
N GLY A 137 -9.44 -12.77 18.59
CA GLY A 137 -10.46 -11.77 18.91
C GLY A 137 -11.42 -12.24 20.00
N LYS A 138 -11.78 -11.34 20.90
CA LYS A 138 -12.80 -11.60 21.92
C LYS A 138 -14.20 -11.30 21.37
N LYS A 139 -15.21 -11.96 21.91
CA LYS A 139 -16.61 -11.73 21.49
C LYS A 139 -16.99 -10.26 21.58
N GLY A 140 -17.45 -9.67 20.46
CA GLY A 140 -17.79 -8.27 20.34
C GLY A 140 -16.63 -7.32 20.05
N GLU A 141 -15.38 -7.79 20.09
CA GLU A 141 -14.18 -7.02 19.78
C GLU A 141 -14.03 -6.83 18.27
N ARG A 142 -13.63 -5.64 17.85
CA ARG A 142 -13.28 -5.36 16.44
C ARG A 142 -11.82 -5.75 16.18
N PHE A 143 -11.51 -6.05 14.92
CA PHE A 143 -10.14 -6.42 14.53
C PHE A 143 -9.09 -5.35 14.92
N ALA A 144 -9.43 -4.07 14.79
CA ALA A 144 -8.57 -2.99 15.25
C ALA A 144 -8.23 -3.10 16.75
N GLU A 145 -9.23 -3.40 17.58
CA GLU A 145 -9.06 -3.54 19.03
C GLU A 145 -8.22 -4.79 19.39
N THR A 146 -8.42 -5.87 18.65
CA THR A 146 -7.58 -7.07 18.77
C THR A 146 -6.11 -6.78 18.47
N ILE A 147 -5.85 -6.01 17.39
CA ILE A 147 -4.48 -5.58 17.01
C ILE A 147 -3.89 -4.65 18.08
N GLU A 148 -4.66 -3.68 18.57
CA GLU A 148 -4.22 -2.76 19.63
C GLU A 148 -3.82 -3.51 20.91
N ARG A 149 -4.61 -4.52 21.31
CA ARG A 149 -4.37 -5.33 22.52
C ARG A 149 -3.14 -6.24 22.39
N ILE A 150 -2.89 -6.82 21.22
CA ILE A 150 -1.78 -7.77 20.99
C ILE A 150 -0.49 -7.04 20.59
N GLY A 151 -0.63 -5.88 19.94
CA GLY A 151 0.45 -5.09 19.37
C GLY A 151 0.62 -5.35 17.88
N PHE A 152 0.67 -4.25 17.10
CA PHE A 152 0.73 -4.34 15.62
C PHE A 152 1.93 -5.15 15.13
N GLU A 153 3.10 -4.92 15.71
CA GLU A 153 4.35 -5.58 15.29
C GLU A 153 4.29 -7.10 15.48
N SER A 154 3.64 -7.56 16.55
CA SER A 154 3.42 -8.98 16.82
C SER A 154 2.46 -9.59 15.80
N VAL A 155 1.37 -8.88 15.52
CA VAL A 155 0.39 -9.32 14.50
C VAL A 155 1.02 -9.36 13.13
N GLU A 156 1.75 -8.31 12.74
CA GLU A 156 2.44 -8.25 11.46
C GLU A 156 3.42 -9.42 11.25
N LYS A 157 4.23 -9.74 12.27
CA LYS A 157 5.13 -10.89 12.22
C LYS A 157 4.38 -12.21 11.96
N GLN A 158 3.27 -12.42 12.64
CA GLN A 158 2.47 -13.64 12.46
C GLN A 158 1.85 -13.70 11.05
N LEU A 159 1.34 -12.58 10.54
CA LEU A 159 0.74 -12.52 9.20
C LEU A 159 1.78 -12.71 8.09
N LEU A 160 3.00 -12.17 8.28
CA LEU A 160 4.08 -12.26 7.29
C LEU A 160 4.91 -13.54 7.42
N GLY A 161 4.73 -14.33 8.48
CA GLY A 161 5.46 -15.58 8.72
C GLY A 161 6.94 -15.35 9.03
N LYS A 162 7.26 -14.27 9.78
CA LYS A 162 8.62 -13.93 10.19
C LYS A 162 8.84 -14.24 11.66
#